data_88bdf0f579f0e3851066da8219fcb362
#
_entry.id   88bdf0f579f0e3851066da8219fcb362
#
_cell.length_a   1.000
_cell.length_b   1.000
_cell.length_c   1.000
_cell.angle_alpha   90.00
_cell.angle_beta   90.00
_cell.angle_gamma   90.00
#
_symmetry.space_group_name_H-M   'P 1'
#
loop_
_entity.id
_entity.type
_entity.pdbx_description
1 polymer ?
#
loop_
_entity_poly.entity_id
_entity_poly.type
_entity_poly.pdbx_seq_one_letter_code
_entity_poly.pdbx_strand_id
1 'polypeptide(L)'
;CAGGGVNAGVALAEAAGSTRSFMKLVNLGVPFPCNEYGEFVGYQTDHDHSGRATSAGPYTSKYMTEALERAVLEKGIPILEGLTAFHLFTLHGRVTGLACIDEAGESEAAGLVIFSLQSARDRHRRRSGSLLG
;
A
#
# COMPACT_ATOMS: atom_id res chain seq x y z
N CYS A 1 -8.92 17.39 18.39
CA CYS A 1 -7.46 17.32 18.27
C CYS A 1 -6.88 18.01 17.03
N ALA A 2 -7.64 18.35 15.99
CA ALA A 2 -7.09 18.93 14.74
C ALA A 2 -7.28 20.47 14.64
N GLY A 3 -7.46 21.17 15.76
CA GLY A 3 -7.53 22.64 15.80
C GLY A 3 -8.61 23.29 14.91
N GLY A 4 -9.67 22.55 14.56
CA GLY A 4 -10.76 23.07 13.72
C GLY A 4 -10.51 23.05 12.21
N GLY A 5 -9.34 22.63 11.75
CA GLY A 5 -8.95 22.61 10.32
C GLY A 5 -9.22 21.30 9.58
N VAL A 6 -10.11 20.43 10.05
CA VAL A 6 -10.35 19.11 9.46
C VAL A 6 -11.52 19.14 8.49
N ASN A 7 -11.32 18.53 7.31
CA ASN A 7 -12.44 18.19 6.43
C ASN A 7 -13.27 17.05 7.08
N ALA A 8 -14.52 17.35 7.45
CA ALA A 8 -15.37 16.41 8.18
C ALA A 8 -15.62 15.09 7.41
N GLY A 9 -15.71 15.14 6.08
CA GLY A 9 -15.88 13.94 5.25
C GLY A 9 -14.66 13.02 5.29
N VAL A 10 -13.47 13.58 5.23
CA VAL A 10 -12.20 12.82 5.34
C VAL A 10 -12.07 12.22 6.73
N ALA A 11 -12.31 12.99 7.78
CA ALA A 11 -12.24 12.51 9.15
C ALA A 11 -13.24 11.36 9.42
N LEU A 12 -14.44 11.44 8.87
CA LEU A 12 -15.43 10.37 8.98
C LEU A 12 -14.97 9.10 8.24
N ALA A 13 -14.41 9.24 7.04
CA ALA A 13 -13.88 8.12 6.26
C ALA A 13 -12.71 7.42 6.98
N GLU A 14 -11.79 8.19 7.56
CA GLU A 14 -10.69 7.67 8.38
C GLU A 14 -11.21 6.93 9.61
N ALA A 15 -12.12 7.55 10.36
CA ALA A 15 -12.69 6.93 11.56
C ALA A 15 -13.43 5.62 11.23
N ALA A 16 -14.23 5.60 10.17
CA ALA A 16 -14.96 4.41 9.73
C ALA A 16 -14.02 3.30 9.22
N GLY A 17 -12.90 3.66 8.59
CA GLY A 17 -11.92 2.73 8.03
C GLY A 17 -10.86 2.23 9.00
N SER A 18 -10.59 2.95 10.09
CA SER A 18 -9.43 2.72 10.97
C SER A 18 -9.42 1.32 11.60
N THR A 19 -10.52 0.89 12.20
CA THR A 19 -10.64 -0.44 12.83
C THR A 19 -10.40 -1.56 11.82
N ARG A 20 -10.99 -1.45 10.63
CA ARG A 20 -10.80 -2.44 9.56
C ARG A 20 -9.34 -2.52 9.11
N SER A 21 -8.68 -1.37 8.96
CA SER A 21 -7.28 -1.30 8.55
C SER A 21 -6.37 -1.89 9.63
N PHE A 22 -6.63 -1.58 10.90
CA PHE A 22 -5.91 -2.13 12.04
C PHE A 22 -6.04 -3.67 12.09
N MET A 23 -7.25 -4.20 12.03
CA MET A 23 -7.48 -5.65 12.04
C MET A 23 -6.84 -6.37 10.86
N LYS A 24 -6.71 -5.69 9.70
CA LYS A 24 -5.96 -6.23 8.57
C LYS A 24 -4.48 -6.40 8.89
N LEU A 25 -3.86 -5.44 9.56
CA LEU A 25 -2.46 -5.54 10.01
C LEU A 25 -2.27 -6.64 11.05
N VAL A 26 -3.21 -6.76 12.00
CA VAL A 26 -3.23 -7.88 12.97
C VAL A 26 -3.26 -9.22 12.25
N ASN A 27 -4.16 -9.40 11.27
CA ASN A 27 -4.27 -10.63 10.50
C ASN A 27 -3.04 -10.93 9.63
N LEU A 28 -2.26 -9.93 9.27
CA LEU A 28 -0.98 -10.08 8.59
C LEU A 28 0.18 -10.43 9.54
N GLY A 29 -0.10 -10.49 10.85
CA GLY A 29 0.87 -10.90 11.86
C GLY A 29 1.71 -9.77 12.44
N VAL A 30 1.25 -8.52 12.36
CA VAL A 30 1.90 -7.43 13.09
C VAL A 30 1.67 -7.63 14.59
N PRO A 31 2.73 -7.68 15.42
CA PRO A 31 2.65 -8.10 16.83
C PRO A 31 2.20 -6.95 17.74
N PHE A 32 0.96 -6.49 17.57
CA PHE A 32 0.39 -5.52 18.51
C PHE A 32 0.15 -6.17 19.87
N PRO A 33 0.49 -5.50 20.98
CA PRO A 33 0.34 -6.06 22.32
C PRO A 33 -1.13 -6.21 22.70
N CYS A 34 -1.43 -7.34 23.34
CA CYS A 34 -2.71 -7.62 23.95
C CYS A 34 -2.55 -7.84 25.45
N ASN A 35 -3.60 -7.55 26.21
CA ASN A 35 -3.69 -7.91 27.63
C ASN A 35 -4.07 -9.40 27.79
N GLU A 36 -4.20 -9.84 29.03
CA GLU A 36 -4.58 -11.23 29.39
C GLU A 36 -5.93 -11.68 28.86
N TYR A 37 -6.81 -10.72 28.50
CA TYR A 37 -8.14 -10.98 27.94
C TYR A 37 -8.17 -10.94 26.41
N GLY A 38 -7.01 -10.71 25.76
CA GLY A 38 -6.90 -10.61 24.30
C GLY A 38 -7.31 -9.24 23.73
N GLU A 39 -7.48 -8.23 24.56
CA GLU A 39 -7.78 -6.86 24.12
C GLU A 39 -6.50 -6.14 23.76
N PHE A 40 -6.51 -5.37 22.67
CA PHE A 40 -5.34 -4.58 22.27
C PHE A 40 -5.08 -3.44 23.24
N VAL A 41 -3.83 -3.35 23.69
CA VAL A 41 -3.41 -2.32 24.64
C VAL A 41 -3.21 -1.00 23.91
N GLY A 42 -3.99 0.01 24.31
CA GLY A 42 -3.81 1.38 23.85
C GLY A 42 -2.91 2.18 24.77
N TYR A 43 -2.33 3.26 24.25
CA TYR A 43 -1.56 4.22 25.04
C TYR A 43 -1.97 5.65 24.71
N GLN A 44 -1.73 6.55 25.64
CA GLN A 44 -1.98 7.97 25.47
C GLN A 44 -0.83 8.61 24.69
N THR A 45 -1.16 9.58 23.86
CA THR A 45 -0.18 10.43 23.17
C THR A 45 -0.33 11.87 23.64
N ASP A 46 0.63 12.73 23.33
CA ASP A 46 0.59 14.16 23.68
C ASP A 46 -0.65 14.87 23.11
N HIS A 47 -1.25 14.33 22.06
CA HIS A 47 -2.40 14.90 21.37
C HIS A 47 -3.70 14.11 21.57
N ASP A 48 -3.65 12.91 22.13
CA ASP A 48 -4.82 12.05 22.40
C ASP A 48 -4.71 11.35 23.75
N HIS A 49 -5.39 11.90 24.75
CA HIS A 49 -5.44 11.34 26.10
C HIS A 49 -6.41 10.17 26.25
N SER A 50 -7.11 9.78 25.16
CA SER A 50 -8.12 8.71 25.20
C SER A 50 -7.52 7.31 25.18
N GLY A 51 -6.19 7.17 25.00
CA GLY A 51 -5.53 5.85 24.95
C GLY A 51 -5.91 5.00 23.73
N ARG A 52 -6.26 5.65 22.62
CA ARG A 52 -6.68 4.95 21.39
C ARG A 52 -5.53 4.55 20.47
N ALA A 53 -4.35 5.09 20.71
CA ALA A 53 -3.17 4.72 19.92
C ALA A 53 -2.71 3.32 20.30
N THR A 54 -2.38 2.50 19.31
CA THR A 54 -1.79 1.18 19.51
C THR A 54 -0.49 1.08 18.73
N SER A 55 0.53 0.49 19.34
CA SER A 55 1.83 0.31 18.71
C SER A 55 2.48 -0.99 19.17
N ALA A 56 3.36 -1.54 18.34
CA ALA A 56 4.22 -2.68 18.68
C ALA A 56 5.61 -2.21 19.16
N GLY A 57 5.68 -1.05 19.81
CA GLY A 57 6.91 -0.42 20.28
C GLY A 57 7.62 0.38 19.17
N PRO A 58 8.93 0.68 19.35
CA PRO A 58 9.68 1.56 18.43
C PRO A 58 9.82 1.01 17.02
N TYR A 59 9.61 -0.29 16.82
CA TYR A 59 9.72 -0.97 15.53
C TYR A 59 8.38 -1.22 14.84
N THR A 60 7.30 -0.56 15.26
CA THR A 60 5.97 -0.73 14.67
C THR A 60 5.97 -0.59 13.16
N SER A 61 6.61 0.46 12.62
CA SER A 61 6.69 0.69 11.17
C SER A 61 7.43 -0.44 10.45
N LYS A 62 8.51 -0.94 11.03
CA LYS A 62 9.27 -2.07 10.50
C LYS A 62 8.38 -3.32 10.39
N TYR A 63 7.72 -3.72 11.47
CA TYR A 63 6.82 -4.88 11.47
C TYR A 63 5.69 -4.76 10.46
N MET A 64 5.11 -3.54 10.33
CA MET A 64 4.07 -3.27 9.34
C MET A 64 4.59 -3.42 7.91
N THR A 65 5.77 -2.86 7.61
CA THR A 65 6.38 -2.94 6.28
C THR A 65 6.70 -4.38 5.92
N GLU A 66 7.38 -5.12 6.80
CA GLU A 66 7.74 -6.53 6.58
C GLU A 66 6.51 -7.43 6.38
N ALA A 67 5.43 -7.20 7.15
CA ALA A 67 4.20 -7.97 7.03
C ALA A 67 3.48 -7.69 5.70
N LEU A 68 3.46 -6.42 5.27
CA LEU A 68 2.83 -6.02 4.01
C LEU A 68 3.65 -6.49 2.79
N GLU A 69 4.96 -6.38 2.83
CA GLU A 69 5.88 -6.88 1.79
C GLU A 69 5.70 -8.39 1.60
N ARG A 70 5.75 -9.15 2.68
CA ARG A 70 5.50 -10.60 2.63
C ARG A 70 4.16 -10.92 1.99
N ALA A 71 3.09 -10.21 2.36
CA ALA A 71 1.76 -10.43 1.80
C ALA A 71 1.67 -10.09 0.30
N VAL A 72 2.47 -9.16 -0.19
CA VAL A 72 2.58 -8.82 -1.62
C VAL A 72 3.32 -9.93 -2.37
N LEU A 73 4.45 -10.39 -1.83
CA LEU A 73 5.27 -11.45 -2.43
C LEU A 73 4.53 -12.80 -2.47
N GLU A 74 3.79 -13.16 -1.41
CA GLU A 74 2.94 -14.35 -1.36
C GLU A 74 1.85 -14.37 -2.45
N LYS A 75 1.44 -13.20 -2.92
CA LYS A 75 0.51 -13.07 -4.07
C LYS A 75 1.20 -13.15 -5.43
N GLY A 76 2.51 -13.36 -5.47
CA GLY A 76 3.30 -13.38 -6.70
C GLY A 76 3.37 -12.01 -7.38
N ILE A 77 3.19 -10.91 -6.65
CA ILE A 77 3.33 -9.56 -7.19
C ILE A 77 4.80 -9.16 -7.07
N PRO A 78 5.49 -8.91 -8.19
CA PRO A 78 6.89 -8.50 -8.15
C PRO A 78 7.01 -7.09 -7.55
N ILE A 79 8.03 -6.89 -6.71
CA ILE A 79 8.46 -5.58 -6.23
C ILE A 79 9.68 -5.20 -7.05
N LEU A 80 9.63 -4.03 -7.70
CA LEU A 80 10.72 -3.50 -8.50
C LEU A 80 11.39 -2.37 -7.71
N GLU A 81 12.62 -2.61 -7.31
CA GLU A 81 13.43 -1.64 -6.57
C GLU A 81 14.32 -0.82 -7.50
N GLY A 82 14.82 0.33 -7.04
CA GLY A 82 15.74 1.18 -7.79
C GLY A 82 15.08 1.95 -8.95
N LEU A 83 13.76 1.95 -9.06
CA LEU A 83 13.03 2.63 -10.12
C LEU A 83 12.29 3.86 -9.59
N THR A 84 12.61 5.02 -10.12
CA THR A 84 11.88 6.26 -9.83
C THR A 84 10.89 6.58 -10.94
N ALA A 85 9.59 6.52 -10.60
CA ALA A 85 8.50 6.86 -11.52
C ALA A 85 8.39 8.38 -11.69
N PHE A 86 8.36 8.87 -12.94
CA PHE A 86 8.27 10.30 -13.23
C PHE A 86 7.14 10.69 -14.19
N HIS A 87 6.58 9.75 -14.95
CA HIS A 87 5.50 10.06 -15.90
C HIS A 87 4.47 8.93 -16.01
N LEU A 88 3.17 9.30 -15.99
CA LEU A 88 2.05 8.40 -16.25
C LEU A 88 1.51 8.66 -17.66
N PHE A 89 1.50 7.63 -18.51
CA PHE A 89 0.82 7.68 -19.79
C PHE A 89 -0.67 7.43 -19.62
N THR A 90 -1.48 8.30 -20.18
CA THR A 90 -2.95 8.17 -20.15
C THR A 90 -3.54 8.21 -21.56
N LEU A 91 -4.56 7.40 -21.78
CA LEU A 91 -5.34 7.39 -23.01
C LEU A 91 -6.82 7.32 -22.67
N HIS A 92 -7.62 8.27 -23.17
CA HIS A 92 -9.04 8.37 -22.86
C HIS A 92 -9.37 8.33 -21.35
N GLY A 93 -8.59 9.06 -20.53
CA GLY A 93 -8.76 9.11 -19.07
C GLY A 93 -8.38 7.84 -18.31
N ARG A 94 -7.69 6.90 -18.95
CA ARG A 94 -7.18 5.67 -18.33
C ARG A 94 -5.66 5.64 -18.35
N VAL A 95 -5.05 5.18 -17.29
CA VAL A 95 -3.60 4.95 -17.24
C VAL A 95 -3.27 3.75 -18.14
N THR A 96 -2.36 3.97 -19.09
CA THR A 96 -1.92 2.95 -20.05
C THR A 96 -0.45 2.57 -19.90
N GLY A 97 0.31 3.35 -19.15
CA GLY A 97 1.72 3.07 -18.93
C GLY A 97 2.35 3.96 -17.87
N LEU A 98 3.57 3.64 -17.54
CA LEU A 98 4.41 4.32 -16.56
C LEU A 98 5.83 4.43 -17.12
N ALA A 99 6.43 5.62 -17.06
CA ALA A 99 7.85 5.79 -17.31
C ALA A 99 8.61 5.94 -16.00
N CYS A 100 9.71 5.20 -15.88
CA CYS A 100 10.60 5.21 -14.72
C CYS A 100 12.04 5.45 -15.18
N ILE A 101 12.85 6.01 -14.28
CA ILE A 101 14.29 6.06 -14.38
C ILE A 101 14.85 4.97 -13.49
N ASP A 102 15.74 4.15 -14.04
CA ASP A 102 16.54 3.18 -13.29
C ASP A 102 17.75 3.90 -12.70
N GLU A 103 17.75 4.06 -11.37
CA GLU A 103 18.84 4.73 -10.64
C GLU A 103 19.99 3.77 -10.32
N ALA A 104 19.77 2.46 -10.40
CA ALA A 104 20.74 1.43 -10.10
C ALA A 104 21.62 1.05 -11.30
N GLY A 105 21.36 1.60 -12.49
CA GLY A 105 22.17 1.34 -13.68
C GLY A 105 23.59 1.86 -13.48
N GLU A 106 24.56 0.95 -13.45
CA GLU A 106 26.01 1.23 -13.41
C GLU A 106 26.52 1.97 -14.67
N SER A 107 25.63 2.32 -15.58
CA SER A 107 25.92 3.06 -16.81
C SER A 107 25.67 4.54 -16.61
N GLU A 108 26.59 5.41 -17.09
CA GLU A 108 26.47 6.88 -17.11
C GLU A 108 25.20 7.43 -17.82
N ALA A 109 24.40 6.56 -18.41
CA ALA A 109 23.08 6.87 -18.94
C ALA A 109 22.01 6.25 -18.02
N ALA A 110 21.31 7.07 -17.23
CA ALA A 110 20.13 6.64 -16.52
C ALA A 110 19.18 5.89 -17.47
N GLY A 111 18.93 4.61 -17.18
CA GLY A 111 18.12 3.76 -18.04
C GLY A 111 16.65 4.18 -18.00
N LEU A 112 16.07 4.56 -19.12
CA LEU A 112 14.65 4.79 -19.25
C LEU A 112 13.90 3.45 -19.35
N VAL A 113 13.03 3.17 -18.40
CA VAL A 113 12.17 1.96 -18.37
C VAL A 113 10.71 2.36 -18.57
N ILE A 114 10.05 1.76 -19.55
CA ILE A 114 8.64 2.02 -19.83
C ILE A 114 7.83 0.75 -19.58
N PHE A 115 6.87 0.84 -18.66
CA PHE A 115 5.89 -0.22 -18.40
C PHE A 115 4.60 0.08 -19.15
N SER A 116 4.11 -0.87 -19.95
CA SER A 116 2.78 -0.79 -20.54
C SER A 116 1.78 -1.55 -19.67
N LEU A 117 0.65 -0.91 -19.37
CA LEU A 117 -0.44 -1.51 -18.60
C LEU A 117 -1.50 -2.06 -19.57
N GLN A 118 -1.61 -3.38 -19.63
CA GLN A 118 -2.70 -4.01 -20.36
C GLN A 118 -3.93 -4.13 -19.46
N SER A 119 -5.07 -3.62 -19.92
CA SER A 119 -6.35 -3.77 -19.20
C SER A 119 -6.70 -5.25 -19.07
N ALA A 120 -7.23 -5.65 -17.91
CA ALA A 120 -7.70 -7.03 -17.68
C ALA A 120 -8.79 -7.46 -18.70
N ARG A 121 -9.53 -6.52 -19.31
CA ARG A 121 -10.51 -6.76 -20.37
C ARG A 121 -9.86 -7.24 -21.69
N ASP A 122 -8.65 -6.78 -22.01
CA ASP A 122 -7.98 -7.18 -23.25
C ASP A 122 -7.38 -8.58 -23.15
N ARG A 123 -7.04 -9.05 -21.94
CA ARG A 123 -6.57 -10.42 -21.71
C ARG A 123 -7.67 -11.46 -21.97
N HIS A 124 -8.92 -11.16 -21.70
CA HIS A 124 -10.05 -12.08 -21.94
C HIS A 124 -10.38 -12.19 -23.44
N ARG A 125 -10.22 -11.11 -24.20
CA ARG A 125 -10.48 -11.09 -25.65
C ARG A 125 -9.45 -11.85 -26.45
N ARG A 126 -8.18 -11.90 -26.01
CA ARG A 126 -7.12 -12.69 -26.67
C ARG A 126 -7.22 -14.20 -26.40
N ARG A 127 -7.80 -14.62 -25.26
CA ARG A 127 -8.02 -16.05 -24.97
C ARG A 127 -9.21 -16.64 -25.73
N SER A 128 -10.22 -15.85 -26.07
CA SER A 128 -11.37 -16.31 -26.85
C SER A 128 -11.15 -16.27 -28.37
N GLY A 129 -10.11 -15.61 -28.87
CA GLY A 129 -9.75 -15.56 -30.30
C GLY A 129 -8.83 -16.69 -30.80
N SER A 130 -8.36 -17.58 -29.90
CA SER A 130 -7.39 -18.64 -30.24
C SER A 130 -8.02 -20.04 -30.40
N LEU A 131 -9.35 -20.14 -30.51
CA LEU A 131 -10.06 -21.40 -30.59
C LEU A 131 -10.80 -21.61 -31.95
N LEU A 132 -10.45 -20.85 -32.98
CA LEU A 132 -10.90 -21.09 -34.36
C LEU A 132 -9.71 -20.85 -35.30
N GLY A 133 -8.94 -21.90 -35.50
CA GLY A 133 -7.87 -21.98 -36.48
C GLY A 133 -7.34 -23.38 -36.51
#